data_a814e3eed7aca4615626257bb0db8d46
#
_entry.id   a814e3eed7aca4615626257bb0db8d46
#
_cell.length_a   1.000
_cell.length_b   1.000
_cell.length_c   1.000
_cell.angle_alpha   90.00
_cell.angle_beta   90.00
_cell.angle_gamma   90.00
#
_symmetry.space_group_name_H-M   'P 1'
#
loop_
_entity.id
_entity.type
_entity.pdbx_description
1 polymer ?
#
loop_
_entity_poly.entity_id
_entity_poly.type
_entity_poly.pdbx_seq_one_letter_code
_entity_poly.pdbx_strand_id
1 'polypeptide(L)'
;MRNKRGDGYITTCVMVVIICMLIAVFVTFTTAVSVVRITERNSKIVLDSYVMKNSILIYDSIKNGNDYTVDLNEDVYVDDLCTFCTFEKSGGFLYAYSSDGKQKYRISEPTVSFSTEGTLKVYASYTVYVPIDFAGVVVSTAQVPITVESKFNEKF
;
A
#
# COMPACT_ATOMS: atom_id res chain seq x y z
N MET A 1 -7.55 25.02 55.37
CA MET A 1 -7.00 25.79 54.22
C MET A 1 -6.54 24.83 53.14
N ARG A 2 -7.28 24.72 52.06
CA ARG A 2 -6.99 23.82 50.95
C ARG A 2 -5.86 24.43 50.10
N ASN A 3 -4.78 23.69 49.93
CA ASN A 3 -3.52 24.19 49.37
C ASN A 3 -3.69 24.42 47.84
N LYS A 4 -4.18 25.57 47.41
CA LYS A 4 -4.46 25.96 46.03
C LYS A 4 -3.20 25.95 45.12
N ARG A 5 -1.99 25.86 45.70
CA ARG A 5 -0.73 25.80 44.91
C ARG A 5 -0.40 24.42 44.35
N GLY A 6 -0.90 23.33 44.94
CA GLY A 6 -0.68 21.97 44.46
C GLY A 6 -1.57 21.58 43.29
N ASP A 7 -2.81 22.09 43.23
CA ASP A 7 -3.77 21.77 42.22
C ASP A 7 -3.34 22.27 40.80
N GLY A 8 -2.60 23.38 40.73
CA GLY A 8 -2.10 23.93 39.45
C GLY A 8 -1.04 23.04 38.78
N TYR A 9 -0.12 22.48 39.56
CA TYR A 9 0.92 21.59 38.99
C TYR A 9 0.35 20.28 38.48
N ILE A 10 -0.59 19.68 39.17
CA ILE A 10 -1.25 18.45 38.77
C ILE A 10 -2.02 18.67 37.45
N THR A 11 -2.76 19.77 37.36
CA THR A 11 -3.50 20.13 36.16
C THR A 11 -2.56 20.34 34.96
N THR A 12 -1.43 21.02 35.15
CA THR A 12 -0.42 21.24 34.11
C THR A 12 0.20 19.91 33.65
N CYS A 13 0.57 19.03 34.59
CA CYS A 13 1.10 17.70 34.22
C CYS A 13 0.09 16.86 33.39
N VAL A 14 -1.18 16.86 33.82
CA VAL A 14 -2.24 16.15 33.08
C VAL A 14 -2.43 16.73 31.67
N MET A 15 -2.43 18.05 31.52
CA MET A 15 -2.53 18.71 30.22
C MET A 15 -1.36 18.33 29.29
N VAL A 16 -0.13 18.31 29.81
CA VAL A 16 1.06 17.90 29.02
C VAL A 16 0.93 16.45 28.56
N VAL A 17 0.51 15.55 29.43
CA VAL A 17 0.30 14.12 29.03
C VAL A 17 -0.75 13.99 27.93
N ILE A 18 -1.88 14.71 28.07
CA ILE A 18 -2.93 14.68 27.02
C ILE A 18 -2.39 15.20 25.69
N ILE A 19 -1.65 16.32 25.68
CA ILE A 19 -1.06 16.87 24.47
C ILE A 19 -0.07 15.88 23.85
N CYS A 20 0.80 15.25 24.63
CA CYS A 20 1.73 14.22 24.14
C CYS A 20 1.00 13.02 23.51
N MET A 21 -0.11 12.55 24.12
CA MET A 21 -0.92 11.49 23.58
C MET A 21 -1.54 11.88 22.23
N LEU A 22 -2.08 13.10 22.11
CA LEU A 22 -2.65 13.59 20.85
C LEU A 22 -1.60 13.65 19.73
N ILE A 23 -0.39 14.15 20.06
CA ILE A 23 0.73 14.19 19.10
C ILE A 23 1.11 12.78 18.67
N ALA A 24 1.23 11.83 19.58
CA ALA A 24 1.56 10.44 19.26
C ALA A 24 0.53 9.81 18.32
N VAL A 25 -0.77 9.98 18.58
CA VAL A 25 -1.85 9.51 17.70
C VAL A 25 -1.74 10.15 16.32
N PHE A 26 -1.50 11.44 16.23
CA PHE A 26 -1.36 12.16 14.98
C PHE A 26 -0.17 11.65 14.15
N VAL A 27 0.98 11.44 14.77
CA VAL A 27 2.18 10.90 14.10
C VAL A 27 1.92 9.49 13.58
N THR A 28 1.30 8.63 14.38
CA THR A 28 0.97 7.25 13.97
C THR A 28 0.01 7.25 12.77
N PHE A 29 -1.02 8.08 12.82
CA PHE A 29 -1.96 8.23 11.70
C PHE A 29 -1.27 8.71 10.42
N THR A 30 -0.44 9.74 10.52
CA THR A 30 0.30 10.29 9.36
C THR A 30 1.25 9.26 8.76
N THR A 31 1.90 8.45 9.60
CA THR A 31 2.76 7.35 9.14
C THR A 31 1.96 6.29 8.39
N ALA A 32 0.81 5.87 8.91
CA ALA A 32 -0.06 4.91 8.24
C ALA A 32 -0.53 5.40 6.86
N VAL A 33 -0.99 6.66 6.78
CA VAL A 33 -1.39 7.27 5.50
C VAL A 33 -0.22 7.33 4.52
N SER A 34 0.98 7.67 4.98
CA SER A 34 2.18 7.73 4.15
C SER A 34 2.54 6.36 3.58
N VAL A 35 2.47 5.30 4.38
CA VAL A 35 2.72 3.92 3.93
C VAL A 35 1.74 3.54 2.82
N VAL A 36 0.44 3.80 3.03
CA VAL A 36 -0.60 3.51 2.03
C VAL A 36 -0.32 4.21 0.70
N ARG A 37 -0.05 5.52 0.73
CA ARG A 37 0.24 6.32 -0.48
C ARG A 37 1.51 5.88 -1.21
N ILE A 38 2.56 5.55 -0.46
CA ILE A 38 3.82 5.07 -1.06
C ILE A 38 3.57 3.71 -1.74
N THR A 39 2.85 2.82 -1.08
CA THR A 39 2.52 1.49 -1.63
C THR A 39 1.67 1.62 -2.89
N GLU A 40 0.64 2.46 -2.88
CA GLU A 40 -0.20 2.75 -4.04
C GLU A 40 0.63 3.29 -5.22
N ARG A 41 1.49 4.28 -4.97
CA ARG A 41 2.35 4.87 -6.00
C ARG A 41 3.33 3.84 -6.58
N ASN A 42 3.98 3.06 -5.74
CA ASN A 42 4.94 2.05 -6.17
C ASN A 42 4.23 0.96 -6.99
N SER A 43 3.09 0.49 -6.53
CA SER A 43 2.24 -0.48 -7.22
C SER A 43 1.83 0.02 -8.60
N LYS A 44 1.48 1.31 -8.71
CA LYS A 44 1.15 1.93 -9.99
C LYS A 44 2.35 1.97 -10.95
N ILE A 45 3.53 2.35 -10.46
CA ILE A 45 4.76 2.37 -11.28
C ILE A 45 5.07 0.97 -11.83
N VAL A 46 4.95 -0.06 -10.99
CA VAL A 46 5.17 -1.45 -11.41
C VAL A 46 4.10 -1.89 -12.40
N LEU A 47 2.83 -1.51 -12.19
CA LEU A 47 1.74 -1.84 -13.09
C LEU A 47 1.91 -1.17 -14.45
N ASP A 48 2.31 0.10 -14.49
CA ASP A 48 2.62 0.81 -15.74
C ASP A 48 3.80 0.13 -16.48
N SER A 49 4.84 -0.28 -15.75
CA SER A 49 5.96 -1.03 -16.33
C SER A 49 5.55 -2.39 -16.88
N TYR A 50 4.67 -3.11 -16.15
CA TYR A 50 4.11 -4.39 -16.59
C TYR A 50 3.32 -4.26 -17.88
N VAL A 51 2.45 -3.25 -17.99
CA VAL A 51 1.69 -2.96 -19.22
C VAL A 51 2.61 -2.60 -20.38
N MET A 52 3.68 -1.81 -20.13
CA MET A 52 4.65 -1.45 -21.16
C MET A 52 5.46 -2.65 -21.64
N LYS A 53 5.91 -3.52 -20.75
CA LYS A 53 6.65 -4.75 -21.10
C LYS A 53 5.81 -5.68 -21.99
N ASN A 54 4.51 -5.75 -21.75
CA ASN A 54 3.58 -6.61 -22.49
C ASN A 54 2.91 -5.90 -23.67
N SER A 55 3.29 -4.66 -23.97
CA SER A 55 2.63 -3.83 -25.00
C SER A 55 2.64 -4.47 -26.38
N ILE A 56 3.70 -5.18 -26.76
CA ILE A 56 3.81 -5.87 -28.07
C ILE A 56 2.80 -7.01 -28.15
N LEU A 57 2.73 -7.84 -27.11
CA LEU A 57 1.77 -8.97 -27.06
C LEU A 57 0.33 -8.47 -27.10
N ILE A 58 0.05 -7.41 -26.34
CA ILE A 58 -1.28 -6.77 -26.32
C ILE A 58 -1.64 -6.22 -27.69
N TYR A 59 -0.72 -5.50 -28.35
CA TYR A 59 -0.96 -4.91 -29.67
C TYR A 59 -1.18 -5.99 -30.75
N ASP A 60 -0.35 -7.02 -30.79
CA ASP A 60 -0.47 -8.10 -31.75
C ASP A 60 -1.78 -8.89 -31.55
N SER A 61 -2.19 -9.13 -30.34
CA SER A 61 -3.44 -9.82 -30.02
C SER A 61 -4.66 -8.97 -30.40
N ILE A 62 -4.67 -7.68 -30.09
CA ILE A 62 -5.74 -6.75 -30.53
C ILE A 62 -5.86 -6.74 -32.05
N LYS A 63 -4.72 -6.63 -32.77
CA LYS A 63 -4.68 -6.60 -34.22
C LYS A 63 -5.22 -7.88 -34.87
N ASN A 64 -4.97 -9.02 -34.24
CA ASN A 64 -5.41 -10.33 -34.74
C ASN A 64 -6.80 -10.72 -34.23
N GLY A 65 -7.46 -9.90 -33.43
CA GLY A 65 -8.76 -10.19 -32.81
C GLY A 65 -8.72 -11.32 -31.78
N ASN A 66 -7.55 -11.61 -31.21
CA ASN A 66 -7.35 -12.63 -30.20
C ASN A 66 -7.58 -12.06 -28.78
N ASP A 67 -7.89 -12.95 -27.85
CA ASP A 67 -7.98 -12.60 -26.44
C ASP A 67 -6.58 -12.56 -25.81
N TYR A 68 -6.01 -11.37 -25.65
CA TYR A 68 -4.70 -11.14 -25.06
C TYR A 68 -4.65 -11.36 -23.55
N THR A 69 -5.80 -11.48 -22.90
CA THR A 69 -5.85 -11.73 -21.44
C THR A 69 -5.33 -13.11 -21.08
N VAL A 70 -5.35 -14.05 -22.04
CA VAL A 70 -4.86 -15.44 -21.87
C VAL A 70 -3.33 -15.49 -21.79
N ASP A 71 -2.64 -14.57 -22.46
CA ASP A 71 -1.17 -14.56 -22.56
C ASP A 71 -0.50 -13.69 -21.46
N LEU A 72 -1.30 -12.93 -20.69
CA LEU A 72 -0.81 -12.09 -19.63
C LEU A 72 -0.70 -12.87 -18.31
N ASN A 73 0.52 -13.07 -17.83
CA ASN A 73 0.78 -13.78 -16.59
C ASN A 73 0.77 -12.80 -15.38
N GLU A 74 -0.21 -12.98 -14.49
CA GLU A 74 -0.36 -12.16 -13.27
C GLU A 74 0.82 -12.32 -12.30
N ASP A 75 1.45 -13.50 -12.25
CA ASP A 75 2.57 -13.78 -11.36
C ASP A 75 3.77 -12.86 -11.64
N VAL A 76 3.97 -12.48 -12.91
CA VAL A 76 5.05 -11.57 -13.31
C VAL A 76 4.89 -10.19 -12.65
N TYR A 77 3.66 -9.69 -12.54
CA TYR A 77 3.40 -8.44 -11.84
C TYR A 77 3.72 -8.55 -10.34
N VAL A 78 3.33 -9.65 -9.72
CA VAL A 78 3.61 -9.88 -8.28
C VAL A 78 5.11 -9.97 -8.02
N ASP A 79 5.86 -10.67 -8.87
CA ASP A 79 7.31 -10.80 -8.76
C ASP A 79 8.04 -9.48 -9.02
N ASP A 80 7.61 -8.70 -10.02
CA ASP A 80 8.14 -7.35 -10.27
C ASP A 80 7.86 -6.43 -9.07
N LEU A 81 6.68 -6.52 -8.45
CA LEU A 81 6.32 -5.76 -7.27
C LEU A 81 7.17 -6.17 -6.04
N CYS A 82 7.37 -7.46 -5.84
CA CYS A 82 8.23 -7.96 -4.78
C CYS A 82 9.66 -7.45 -4.93
N THR A 83 10.20 -7.49 -6.16
CA THR A 83 11.55 -7.03 -6.46
C THR A 83 11.67 -5.51 -6.27
N PHE A 84 10.72 -4.74 -6.79
CA PHE A 84 10.76 -3.27 -6.74
C PHE A 84 10.59 -2.72 -5.31
N CYS A 85 9.69 -3.32 -4.53
CA CYS A 85 9.40 -2.89 -3.16
C CYS A 85 10.19 -3.66 -2.10
N THR A 86 11.01 -4.64 -2.49
CA THR A 86 11.75 -5.52 -1.58
C THR A 86 10.82 -6.24 -0.60
N PHE A 87 9.72 -6.79 -1.12
CA PHE A 87 8.77 -7.58 -0.34
C PHE A 87 9.22 -9.04 -0.25
N GLU A 88 8.91 -9.67 0.89
CA GLU A 88 9.03 -11.12 1.07
C GLU A 88 7.63 -11.76 0.95
N LYS A 89 7.49 -12.69 0.00
CA LYS A 89 6.22 -13.41 -0.22
C LYS A 89 6.09 -14.59 0.74
N SER A 90 5.01 -14.62 1.52
CA SER A 90 4.69 -15.71 2.43
C SER A 90 3.20 -15.82 2.70
N GLY A 91 2.62 -17.01 2.55
CA GLY A 91 1.25 -17.30 2.95
C GLY A 91 0.16 -16.43 2.31
N GLY A 92 0.31 -16.02 1.03
CA GLY A 92 -0.64 -15.15 0.33
C GLY A 92 -0.56 -13.67 0.74
N PHE A 93 0.54 -13.29 1.40
CA PHE A 93 0.87 -11.91 1.76
C PHE A 93 2.27 -11.55 1.31
N LEU A 94 2.46 -10.27 1.03
CA LEU A 94 3.75 -9.65 0.76
C LEU A 94 4.13 -8.77 1.96
N TYR A 95 5.26 -9.08 2.59
CA TYR A 95 5.72 -8.44 3.81
C TYR A 95 6.81 -7.41 3.53
N ALA A 96 6.67 -6.21 4.09
CA ALA A 96 7.69 -5.19 4.10
C ALA A 96 8.39 -5.15 5.45
N TYR A 97 9.71 -5.25 5.44
CA TYR A 97 10.53 -5.18 6.64
C TYR A 97 11.31 -3.87 6.71
N SER A 98 11.62 -3.45 7.90
CA SER A 98 12.55 -2.35 8.17
C SER A 98 13.98 -2.87 8.18
N SER A 99 14.97 -1.97 8.12
CA SER A 99 16.40 -2.31 8.21
C SER A 99 16.81 -3.05 9.49
N ASP A 100 16.00 -2.95 10.54
CA ASP A 100 16.16 -3.65 11.81
C ASP A 100 15.44 -5.02 11.85
N GLY A 101 14.89 -5.48 10.71
CA GLY A 101 14.20 -6.78 10.58
C GLY A 101 12.78 -6.79 11.14
N LYS A 102 12.24 -5.66 11.60
CA LYS A 102 10.85 -5.58 12.05
C LYS A 102 9.90 -5.41 10.88
N GLN A 103 8.77 -6.13 10.94
CA GLN A 103 7.70 -5.98 9.98
C GLN A 103 7.11 -4.56 10.08
N LYS A 104 7.18 -3.80 8.98
CA LYS A 104 6.57 -2.48 8.85
C LYS A 104 5.08 -2.55 8.54
N TYR A 105 4.74 -3.30 7.49
CA TYR A 105 3.39 -3.52 7.00
C TYR A 105 3.38 -4.76 6.12
N ARG A 106 2.20 -5.19 5.73
CA ARG A 106 2.02 -6.24 4.74
C ARG A 106 0.90 -5.88 3.79
N ILE A 107 0.90 -6.46 2.61
CA ILE A 107 -0.21 -6.36 1.66
C ILE A 107 -0.73 -7.77 1.34
N SER A 108 -2.02 -7.89 1.01
CA SER A 108 -2.51 -9.13 0.42
C SER A 108 -1.87 -9.32 -0.96
N GLU A 109 -1.74 -10.54 -1.41
CA GLU A 109 -1.31 -10.82 -2.78
C GLU A 109 -2.23 -10.07 -3.76
N PRO A 110 -1.66 -9.24 -4.69
CA PRO A 110 -2.45 -8.49 -5.63
C PRO A 110 -3.19 -9.40 -6.62
N THR A 111 -4.44 -9.07 -6.91
CA THR A 111 -5.21 -9.68 -8.00
C THR A 111 -5.22 -8.71 -9.17
N VAL A 112 -4.78 -9.17 -10.34
CA VAL A 112 -4.78 -8.38 -11.57
C VAL A 112 -6.06 -8.68 -12.35
N SER A 113 -6.70 -7.65 -12.88
CA SER A 113 -7.88 -7.79 -13.74
C SER A 113 -7.78 -6.85 -14.93
N PHE A 114 -8.38 -7.27 -16.05
CA PHE A 114 -8.33 -6.56 -17.31
C PHE A 114 -9.73 -6.10 -17.71
N SER A 115 -9.83 -4.90 -18.28
CA SER A 115 -11.05 -4.39 -18.90
C SER A 115 -10.76 -3.96 -20.32
N THR A 116 -11.61 -4.42 -21.26
CA THR A 116 -11.49 -4.17 -22.69
C THR A 116 -12.52 -3.16 -23.20
N GLU A 117 -13.32 -2.56 -22.30
CA GLU A 117 -14.31 -1.58 -22.69
C GLU A 117 -13.64 -0.27 -23.15
N GLY A 118 -13.50 -0.11 -24.47
CA GLY A 118 -12.88 1.02 -25.12
C GLY A 118 -11.35 0.92 -25.18
N THR A 119 -10.65 1.44 -24.20
CA THR A 119 -9.18 1.35 -24.07
C THR A 119 -8.84 0.24 -23.08
N LEU A 120 -7.83 -0.59 -23.38
CA LEU A 120 -7.35 -1.58 -22.44
C LEU A 120 -6.96 -0.91 -21.11
N LYS A 121 -7.56 -1.38 -20.05
CA LYS A 121 -7.25 -0.99 -18.69
C LYS A 121 -6.86 -2.21 -17.88
N VAL A 122 -5.77 -2.08 -17.15
CA VAL A 122 -5.30 -3.11 -16.23
C VAL A 122 -5.46 -2.58 -14.81
N TYR A 123 -6.08 -3.38 -13.97
CA TYR A 123 -6.30 -3.05 -12.56
C TYR A 123 -5.54 -4.05 -11.69
N ALA A 124 -4.89 -3.55 -10.65
CA ALA A 124 -4.37 -4.38 -9.59
C ALA A 124 -5.03 -3.99 -8.27
N SER A 125 -5.66 -4.97 -7.61
CA SER A 125 -6.40 -4.77 -6.36
C SER A 125 -5.76 -5.58 -5.24
N TYR A 126 -5.56 -4.95 -4.09
CA TYR A 126 -4.99 -5.55 -2.88
C TYR A 126 -5.39 -4.77 -1.64
N THR A 127 -5.17 -5.35 -0.47
CA THR A 127 -5.41 -4.67 0.82
C THR A 127 -4.08 -4.46 1.54
N VAL A 128 -3.84 -3.22 1.99
CA VAL A 128 -2.67 -2.86 2.81
C VAL A 128 -3.04 -3.00 4.29
N TYR A 129 -2.22 -3.72 5.04
CA TYR A 129 -2.34 -3.93 6.47
C TYR A 129 -1.22 -3.19 7.19
N VAL A 130 -1.55 -2.07 7.83
CA VAL A 130 -0.58 -1.26 8.56
C VAL A 130 -0.78 -1.48 10.06
N PRO A 131 0.19 -2.04 10.80
CA PRO A 131 0.10 -2.15 12.24
C PRO A 131 0.13 -0.74 12.86
N ILE A 132 -0.79 -0.50 13.78
CA ILE A 132 -0.84 0.70 14.62
C ILE A 132 -0.18 0.33 15.93
N ASP A 133 1.02 0.84 16.12
CA ASP A 133 1.80 0.55 17.31
C ASP A 133 1.77 1.78 18.24
N PHE A 134 1.64 1.52 19.51
CA PHE A 134 1.73 2.51 20.56
C PHE A 134 2.69 2.01 21.65
N ALA A 135 3.73 2.77 21.90
CA ALA A 135 4.79 2.43 22.88
C ALA A 135 5.45 1.04 22.63
N GLY A 136 5.60 0.64 21.34
CA GLY A 136 6.19 -0.65 20.97
C GLY A 136 5.24 -1.85 21.04
N VAL A 137 3.95 -1.62 21.32
CA VAL A 137 2.91 -2.65 21.32
C VAL A 137 1.93 -2.38 20.17
N VAL A 138 1.70 -3.37 19.32
CA VAL A 138 0.68 -3.27 18.26
C VAL A 138 -0.70 -3.32 18.89
N VAL A 139 -1.41 -2.21 18.84
CA VAL A 139 -2.76 -2.05 19.43
C VAL A 139 -3.84 -2.46 18.43
N SER A 140 -3.61 -2.21 17.15
CA SER A 140 -4.58 -2.49 16.07
C SER A 140 -3.85 -2.63 14.74
N THR A 141 -4.58 -3.05 13.69
CA THR A 141 -4.07 -3.08 12.31
C THR A 141 -5.08 -2.39 11.42
N ALA A 142 -4.67 -1.29 10.79
CA ALA A 142 -5.48 -0.62 9.78
C ALA A 142 -5.48 -1.46 8.50
N GLN A 143 -6.66 -1.63 7.89
CA GLN A 143 -6.85 -2.35 6.63
C GLN A 143 -7.38 -1.35 5.61
N VAL A 144 -6.62 -1.14 4.54
CA VAL A 144 -6.98 -0.18 3.49
C VAL A 144 -6.98 -0.90 2.15
N PRO A 145 -8.17 -1.10 1.53
CA PRO A 145 -8.25 -1.65 0.19
C PRO A 145 -7.75 -0.61 -0.82
N ILE A 146 -6.94 -1.04 -1.77
CA ILE A 146 -6.38 -0.21 -2.84
C ILE A 146 -6.64 -0.90 -4.17
N THR A 147 -7.01 -0.08 -5.16
CA THR A 147 -7.06 -0.49 -6.56
C THR A 147 -6.29 0.53 -7.37
N VAL A 148 -5.27 0.07 -8.08
CA VAL A 148 -4.49 0.88 -9.02
C VAL A 148 -4.88 0.54 -10.44
N GLU A 149 -4.91 1.56 -11.30
CA GLU A 149 -5.28 1.45 -12.72
C GLU A 149 -4.11 1.87 -13.59
N SER A 150 -3.81 1.08 -14.62
CA SER A 150 -2.94 1.46 -15.73
C SER A 150 -3.71 1.39 -17.04
N LYS A 151 -3.49 2.36 -17.93
CA LYS A 151 -4.14 2.43 -19.25
C LYS A 151 -3.11 2.20 -20.34
N PHE A 152 -3.44 1.30 -21.25
CA PHE A 152 -2.69 1.18 -22.49
C PHE A 152 -3.07 2.34 -23.42
N ASN A 153 -2.12 3.20 -23.73
CA ASN A 153 -2.35 4.37 -24.59
C ASN A 153 -1.89 4.04 -26.01
N GLU A 154 -2.85 3.85 -26.91
CA GLU A 154 -2.59 3.59 -28.34
C GLU A 154 -2.06 4.81 -29.12
N LYS A 155 -1.46 5.79 -28.45
CA LYS A 155 -0.87 6.93 -29.15
C LYS A 155 0.47 6.55 -29.75
N PHE A 156 0.41 6.05 -30.96
CA PHE A 156 1.48 6.13 -31.95
C PHE A 156 1.01 6.95 -33.15
#